data_8e4ba63b2b8f0a4be0869ce2b94e33ce
#
_entry.id   8e4ba63b2b8f0a4be0869ce2b94e33ce
#
_cell.length_a   1.000
_cell.length_b   1.000
_cell.length_c   1.000
_cell.angle_alpha   90.00
_cell.angle_beta   90.00
_cell.angle_gamma   90.00
#
_symmetry.space_group_name_H-M   'P 1'
#
loop_
_entity.id
_entity.type
_entity.pdbx_description
1 polymer ?
#
loop_
_entity_poly.entity_id
_entity_poly.type
_entity_poly.pdbx_seq_one_letter_code
_entity_poly.pdbx_strand_id
1 'polypeptide(L)'
;MTTRTAIRVANAPCSWGTIEGFGDKVPWDRMLDELAAAGYAGTELGDLGYMPTDPEVLRAELDRRGLVMLGGFEGVPLRRPGVVAERRERLLAVARLLAALADEGRAGRAPYFILADETRGDPVRTARAGRITADEALAPEEFAVFARNAAEVARLVAGETGLRTLFHHHCAAFVETPDEIARFLDATEPGLIDLVFDTGHYTYGCGVPDEPADPPGRGRLALEGLKRFWDRVPYVHLKDCHPGVAARCRAEGLDYAQAIAAGVFCELGR
;
A
#
# COMPACT_ATOMS: atom_id res chain seq x y z
N MET A 1 9.94 -24.02 -23.84
CA MET A 1 8.63 -23.34 -23.75
C MET A 1 8.60 -22.60 -22.41
N THR A 2 8.77 -21.30 -22.41
CA THR A 2 8.61 -20.46 -21.22
C THR A 2 7.12 -20.45 -20.89
N THR A 3 6.72 -21.14 -19.82
CA THR A 3 5.39 -21.01 -19.25
C THR A 3 5.18 -19.57 -18.85
N ARG A 4 4.37 -18.83 -19.60
CA ARG A 4 3.92 -17.48 -19.16
C ARG A 4 3.16 -17.69 -17.85
N THR A 5 3.76 -17.27 -16.74
CA THR A 5 3.04 -17.23 -15.47
C THR A 5 1.86 -16.26 -15.65
N ALA A 6 0.63 -16.75 -15.49
CA ALA A 6 -0.54 -15.89 -15.59
C ALA A 6 -0.50 -14.87 -14.44
N ILE A 7 -0.63 -13.58 -14.77
CA ILE A 7 -0.79 -12.53 -13.77
C ILE A 7 -2.12 -12.77 -13.05
N ARG A 8 -2.07 -12.85 -11.73
CA ARG A 8 -3.27 -12.94 -10.89
C ARG A 8 -3.63 -11.54 -10.42
N VAL A 9 -4.91 -11.21 -10.52
CA VAL A 9 -5.45 -9.92 -10.10
C VAL A 9 -6.27 -10.13 -8.84
N ALA A 10 -6.06 -9.28 -7.85
CA ALA A 10 -6.79 -9.26 -6.59
C ALA A 10 -7.26 -7.85 -6.28
N ASN A 11 -8.09 -7.68 -5.26
CA ASN A 11 -8.47 -6.36 -4.80
C ASN A 11 -8.49 -6.31 -3.27
N ALA A 12 -8.22 -5.15 -2.71
CA ALA A 12 -8.17 -4.92 -1.28
C ALA A 12 -9.51 -4.35 -0.76
N PRO A 13 -9.86 -4.56 0.52
CA PRO A 13 -11.11 -4.09 1.11
C PRO A 13 -11.33 -2.57 1.02
N CYS A 14 -10.31 -1.77 0.79
CA CYS A 14 -10.41 -0.32 0.64
C CYS A 14 -11.42 0.11 -0.44
N SER A 15 -11.61 -0.71 -1.48
CA SER A 15 -12.63 -0.47 -2.52
C SER A 15 -14.08 -0.65 -2.03
N TRP A 16 -14.28 -1.17 -0.82
CA TRP A 16 -15.59 -1.43 -0.20
C TRP A 16 -15.83 -0.57 1.06
N GLY A 17 -15.30 0.65 1.06
CA GLY A 17 -15.59 1.64 2.10
C GLY A 17 -14.94 1.35 3.45
N THR A 18 -13.84 0.59 3.49
CA THR A 18 -13.12 0.36 4.76
C THR A 18 -12.23 1.52 5.17
N ILE A 19 -12.00 2.50 4.28
CA ILE A 19 -11.27 3.71 4.62
C ILE A 19 -12.21 4.64 5.38
N GLU A 20 -11.87 4.95 6.63
CA GLU A 20 -12.65 5.83 7.49
C GLU A 20 -12.91 7.20 6.85
N GLY A 21 -14.18 7.61 6.83
CA GLY A 21 -14.63 8.87 6.23
C GLY A 21 -14.91 8.82 4.74
N PHE A 22 -14.79 7.64 4.08
CA PHE A 22 -15.06 7.48 2.65
C PHE A 22 -16.06 6.36 2.38
N GLY A 23 -17.34 6.74 2.33
CA GLY A 23 -18.45 5.84 2.03
C GLY A 23 -18.88 4.95 3.20
N ASP A 24 -19.89 4.13 2.93
CA ASP A 24 -20.42 3.15 3.89
C ASP A 24 -19.61 1.86 3.81
N LYS A 25 -19.20 1.36 4.96
CA LYS A 25 -18.45 0.12 5.07
C LYS A 25 -19.32 -1.08 4.70
N VAL A 26 -18.99 -1.74 3.60
CA VAL A 26 -19.66 -2.98 3.18
C VAL A 26 -19.26 -4.12 4.12
N PRO A 27 -20.18 -5.01 4.55
CA PRO A 27 -19.85 -6.21 5.31
C PRO A 27 -18.83 -7.09 4.58
N TRP A 28 -17.89 -7.67 5.32
CA TRP A 28 -16.76 -8.43 4.76
C TRP A 28 -17.17 -9.64 3.93
N ASP A 29 -18.22 -10.34 4.34
CA ASP A 29 -18.75 -11.52 3.65
C ASP A 29 -19.31 -11.16 2.27
N ARG A 30 -20.08 -10.07 2.19
CA ARG A 30 -20.56 -9.49 0.93
C ARG A 30 -19.38 -9.04 0.04
N MET A 31 -18.39 -8.37 0.61
CA MET A 31 -17.19 -7.97 -0.12
C MET A 31 -16.47 -9.18 -0.76
N LEU A 32 -16.30 -10.27 0.00
CA LEU A 32 -15.69 -11.49 -0.52
C LEU A 32 -16.55 -12.16 -1.62
N ASP A 33 -17.89 -12.13 -1.49
CA ASP A 33 -18.78 -12.64 -2.52
C ASP A 33 -18.67 -11.82 -3.82
N GLU A 34 -18.63 -10.50 -3.71
CA GLU A 34 -18.46 -9.59 -4.86
C GLU A 34 -17.08 -9.76 -5.54
N LEU A 35 -16.01 -9.96 -4.76
CA LEU A 35 -14.67 -10.27 -5.28
C LEU A 35 -14.67 -11.56 -6.12
N ALA A 36 -15.25 -12.63 -5.57
CA ALA A 36 -15.34 -13.91 -6.25
C ALA A 36 -16.19 -13.81 -7.53
N ALA A 37 -17.34 -13.13 -7.46
CA ALA A 37 -18.23 -12.91 -8.60
C ALA A 37 -17.57 -12.08 -9.71
N ALA A 38 -16.70 -11.13 -9.35
CA ALA A 38 -15.93 -10.33 -10.29
C ALA A 38 -14.73 -11.07 -10.90
N GLY A 39 -14.44 -12.29 -10.44
CA GLY A 39 -13.35 -13.13 -10.97
C GLY A 39 -11.97 -12.79 -10.42
N TYR A 40 -11.87 -12.07 -9.30
CA TYR A 40 -10.60 -11.86 -8.62
C TYR A 40 -10.06 -13.18 -8.04
N ALA A 41 -8.72 -13.30 -8.02
CA ALA A 41 -8.05 -14.49 -7.51
C ALA A 41 -7.78 -14.43 -6.00
N GLY A 42 -7.91 -13.26 -5.36
CA GLY A 42 -7.62 -13.10 -3.95
C GLY A 42 -7.92 -11.71 -3.41
N THR A 43 -7.57 -11.52 -2.15
CA THR A 43 -7.74 -10.25 -1.43
C THR A 43 -6.56 -9.96 -0.51
N GLU A 44 -6.51 -8.75 0.02
CA GLU A 44 -5.73 -8.37 1.20
C GLU A 44 -6.60 -8.37 2.44
N LEU A 45 -5.96 -8.43 3.63
CA LEU A 45 -6.66 -8.52 4.91
C LEU A 45 -7.50 -7.26 5.22
N GLY A 46 -7.06 -6.08 4.75
CA GLY A 46 -7.59 -4.81 5.25
C GLY A 46 -7.23 -4.59 6.72
N ASP A 47 -8.02 -3.77 7.41
CA ASP A 47 -7.82 -3.53 8.83
C ASP A 47 -8.06 -4.82 9.64
N LEU A 48 -7.19 -5.08 10.61
CA LEU A 48 -7.35 -6.20 11.53
C LEU A 48 -8.70 -6.09 12.26
N GLY A 49 -9.55 -7.10 12.11
CA GLY A 49 -10.91 -7.15 12.67
C GLY A 49 -12.01 -6.73 11.68
N TYR A 50 -11.68 -6.31 10.48
CA TYR A 50 -12.69 -6.16 9.42
C TYR A 50 -13.22 -7.52 8.96
N MET A 51 -12.34 -8.45 8.65
CA MET A 51 -12.67 -9.87 8.44
C MET A 51 -12.47 -10.67 9.75
N PRO A 52 -12.97 -11.90 9.84
CA PRO A 52 -12.71 -12.77 10.99
C PRO A 52 -11.21 -12.87 11.31
N THR A 53 -10.87 -12.77 12.60
CA THR A 53 -9.49 -12.91 13.07
C THR A 53 -9.11 -14.35 13.44
N ASP A 54 -10.10 -15.25 13.51
CA ASP A 54 -9.86 -16.67 13.60
C ASP A 54 -9.38 -17.20 12.24
N PRO A 55 -8.16 -17.77 12.15
CA PRO A 55 -7.59 -18.18 10.88
C PRO A 55 -8.31 -19.35 10.23
N GLU A 56 -8.94 -20.25 11.00
CA GLU A 56 -9.68 -21.38 10.45
C GLU A 56 -10.99 -20.90 9.80
N VAL A 57 -11.69 -19.99 10.50
CA VAL A 57 -12.93 -19.36 9.98
C VAL A 57 -12.61 -18.57 8.70
N LEU A 58 -11.60 -17.71 8.74
CA LEU A 58 -11.27 -16.88 7.57
C LEU A 58 -10.76 -17.73 6.39
N ARG A 59 -9.99 -18.79 6.65
CA ARG A 59 -9.56 -19.73 5.62
C ARG A 59 -10.76 -20.39 4.94
N ALA A 60 -11.70 -20.91 5.72
CA ALA A 60 -12.92 -21.54 5.19
C ALA A 60 -13.73 -20.56 4.31
N GLU A 61 -13.80 -19.29 4.73
CA GLU A 61 -14.50 -18.24 3.98
C GLU A 61 -13.80 -17.88 2.65
N LEU A 62 -12.48 -17.89 2.62
CA LEU A 62 -11.70 -17.70 1.39
C LEU A 62 -11.80 -18.92 0.47
N ASP A 63 -11.66 -20.13 1.02
CA ASP A 63 -11.67 -21.38 0.26
C ASP A 63 -12.99 -21.64 -0.45
N ARG A 64 -14.13 -21.40 0.23
CA ARG A 64 -15.45 -21.58 -0.39
C ARG A 64 -15.70 -20.67 -1.59
N ARG A 65 -14.93 -19.55 -1.68
CA ARG A 65 -15.00 -18.58 -2.78
C ARG A 65 -13.86 -18.71 -3.79
N GLY A 66 -12.95 -19.62 -3.58
CA GLY A 66 -11.76 -19.78 -4.45
C GLY A 66 -10.75 -18.63 -4.33
N LEU A 67 -10.83 -17.82 -3.27
CA LEU A 67 -9.93 -16.69 -3.03
C LEU A 67 -8.69 -17.10 -2.24
N VAL A 68 -7.60 -16.34 -2.37
CA VAL A 68 -6.39 -16.48 -1.55
C VAL A 68 -6.06 -15.17 -0.83
N MET A 69 -5.42 -15.26 0.34
CA MET A 69 -4.86 -14.11 1.03
C MET A 69 -3.51 -13.73 0.42
N LEU A 70 -3.33 -12.47 0.04
CA LEU A 70 -2.11 -11.99 -0.64
C LEU A 70 -1.24 -11.10 0.23
N GLY A 71 -1.82 -10.42 1.21
CA GLY A 71 -1.10 -9.54 2.11
C GLY A 71 -2.02 -8.89 3.14
N GLY A 72 -1.44 -8.10 4.03
CA GLY A 72 -2.18 -7.30 4.99
C GLY A 72 -1.43 -6.03 5.31
N PHE A 73 -2.15 -4.92 5.25
CA PHE A 73 -1.63 -3.58 5.47
C PHE A 73 -1.62 -3.23 6.96
N GLU A 74 -0.53 -2.59 7.40
CA GLU A 74 -0.44 -2.03 8.75
C GLU A 74 0.30 -0.68 8.71
N GLY A 75 -0.40 0.39 9.11
CA GLY A 75 0.14 1.73 9.23
C GLY A 75 0.79 1.96 10.61
N VAL A 76 2.04 2.42 10.62
CA VAL A 76 2.83 2.65 11.83
C VAL A 76 3.47 4.03 11.79
N PRO A 77 3.36 4.89 12.84
CA PRO A 77 4.05 6.19 12.87
C PRO A 77 5.57 6.00 13.02
N LEU A 78 6.23 5.61 11.93
CA LEU A 78 7.61 5.13 11.90
C LEU A 78 8.65 6.16 12.37
N ARG A 79 8.36 7.45 12.31
CA ARG A 79 9.26 8.49 12.83
C ARG A 79 9.32 8.54 14.37
N ARG A 80 8.39 7.85 15.06
CA ARG A 80 8.28 7.87 16.54
C ARG A 80 9.25 6.86 17.17
N PRO A 81 10.20 7.30 18.02
CA PRO A 81 11.02 6.38 18.79
C PRO A 81 10.17 5.44 19.67
N GLY A 82 10.54 4.16 19.73
CA GLY A 82 9.87 3.16 20.57
C GLY A 82 8.54 2.63 20.03
N VAL A 83 8.07 3.09 18.87
CA VAL A 83 6.79 2.70 18.29
C VAL A 83 6.69 1.20 18.02
N VAL A 84 7.78 0.54 17.65
CA VAL A 84 7.77 -0.90 17.37
C VAL A 84 7.46 -1.73 18.62
N ALA A 85 8.05 -1.35 19.76
CA ALA A 85 7.75 -1.99 21.03
C ALA A 85 6.29 -1.76 21.45
N GLU A 86 5.78 -0.53 21.30
CA GLU A 86 4.40 -0.18 21.62
C GLU A 86 3.38 -0.94 20.72
N ARG A 87 3.67 -1.10 19.45
CA ARG A 87 2.77 -1.75 18.47
C ARG A 87 3.01 -3.26 18.32
N ARG A 88 3.97 -3.81 19.07
CA ARG A 88 4.45 -5.20 18.92
C ARG A 88 3.33 -6.24 18.83
N GLU A 89 2.40 -6.21 19.78
CA GLU A 89 1.31 -7.20 19.84
C GLU A 89 0.40 -7.13 18.61
N ARG A 90 0.08 -5.92 18.16
CA ARG A 90 -0.74 -5.71 16.96
C ARG A 90 0.00 -6.17 15.69
N LEU A 91 1.27 -5.81 15.54
CA LEU A 91 2.10 -6.22 14.41
C LEU A 91 2.18 -7.75 14.32
N LEU A 92 2.41 -8.42 15.45
CA LEU A 92 2.48 -9.88 15.53
C LEU A 92 1.11 -10.53 15.31
N ALA A 93 0.01 -9.95 15.77
CA ALA A 93 -1.33 -10.48 15.50
C ALA A 93 -1.63 -10.50 13.99
N VAL A 94 -1.34 -9.40 13.27
CA VAL A 94 -1.48 -9.35 11.80
C VAL A 94 -0.55 -10.37 11.14
N ALA A 95 0.73 -10.41 11.51
CA ALA A 95 1.70 -11.31 10.90
C ALA A 95 1.33 -12.79 11.09
N ARG A 96 0.93 -13.18 12.29
CA ARG A 96 0.50 -14.56 12.61
C ARG A 96 -0.76 -14.97 11.84
N LEU A 97 -1.75 -14.07 11.74
CA LEU A 97 -2.96 -14.32 10.96
C LEU A 97 -2.61 -14.53 9.48
N LEU A 98 -1.78 -13.66 8.89
CA LEU A 98 -1.33 -13.80 7.50
C LEU A 98 -0.56 -15.12 7.29
N ALA A 99 0.35 -15.48 8.19
CA ALA A 99 1.10 -16.72 8.11
C ALA A 99 0.19 -17.95 8.19
N ALA A 100 -0.80 -17.92 9.08
CA ALA A 100 -1.79 -18.98 9.19
C ALA A 100 -2.66 -19.11 7.92
N LEU A 101 -2.85 -18.03 7.15
CA LEU A 101 -3.62 -18.04 5.90
C LEU A 101 -2.77 -18.32 4.65
N ALA A 102 -1.47 -18.59 4.82
CA ALA A 102 -0.59 -18.87 3.69
C ALA A 102 -1.07 -20.09 2.90
N ASP A 103 -1.19 -19.93 1.59
CA ASP A 103 -1.51 -20.98 0.62
C ASP A 103 -0.62 -20.79 -0.61
N GLU A 104 0.63 -21.17 -0.47
CA GLU A 104 1.64 -21.00 -1.51
C GLU A 104 1.29 -21.81 -2.78
N GLY A 105 0.60 -22.93 -2.63
CA GLY A 105 0.17 -23.76 -3.75
C GLY A 105 -0.78 -23.02 -4.67
N ARG A 106 -1.75 -22.28 -4.12
CA ARG A 106 -2.74 -21.49 -4.88
C ARG A 106 -2.27 -20.09 -5.20
N ALA A 107 -1.63 -19.41 -4.23
CA ALA A 107 -1.13 -18.06 -4.40
C ALA A 107 0.20 -17.96 -5.16
N GLY A 108 0.97 -19.04 -5.19
CA GLY A 108 2.33 -19.07 -5.74
C GLY A 108 3.40 -18.51 -4.79
N ARG A 109 3.01 -18.01 -3.62
CA ARG A 109 3.86 -17.46 -2.56
C ARG A 109 3.08 -17.29 -1.26
N ALA A 110 3.80 -17.09 -0.14
CA ALA A 110 3.20 -16.65 1.11
C ALA A 110 2.66 -15.19 1.00
N PRO A 111 1.67 -14.80 1.82
CA PRO A 111 1.21 -13.42 1.91
C PRO A 111 2.34 -12.48 2.32
N TYR A 112 2.27 -11.22 1.89
CA TYR A 112 3.18 -10.19 2.34
C TYR A 112 2.64 -9.46 3.57
N PHE A 113 3.51 -9.12 4.51
CA PHE A 113 3.23 -8.08 5.49
C PHE A 113 3.49 -6.72 4.85
N ILE A 114 2.46 -5.90 4.68
CA ILE A 114 2.54 -4.60 4.00
C ILE A 114 2.62 -3.51 5.07
N LEU A 115 3.84 -2.99 5.27
CA LEU A 115 4.12 -1.90 6.19
C LEU A 115 3.99 -0.56 5.48
N ALA A 116 3.30 0.39 6.08
CA ALA A 116 3.29 1.79 5.65
C ALA A 116 3.56 2.73 6.82
N ASP A 117 3.92 3.98 6.51
CA ASP A 117 3.82 5.04 7.52
C ASP A 117 2.35 5.38 7.79
N GLU A 118 2.06 5.92 8.97
CA GLU A 118 0.70 6.31 9.36
C GLU A 118 0.18 7.44 8.46
N THR A 119 -0.83 7.14 7.66
CA THR A 119 -1.46 8.12 6.76
C THR A 119 -2.20 9.17 7.57
N ARG A 120 -2.05 10.45 7.19
CA ARG A 120 -2.65 11.60 7.88
C ARG A 120 -2.13 11.83 9.32
N GLY A 121 -1.06 11.14 9.72
CA GLY A 121 -0.41 11.33 11.02
C GLY A 121 0.39 12.65 11.12
N ASP A 122 0.64 13.32 10.00
CA ASP A 122 1.30 14.62 9.93
C ASP A 122 0.42 15.65 9.22
N PRO A 123 0.13 16.82 9.85
CA PRO A 123 -0.78 17.83 9.27
C PRO A 123 -0.22 18.49 8.01
N VAL A 124 1.10 18.66 7.89
CA VAL A 124 1.72 19.25 6.69
C VAL A 124 1.64 18.28 5.53
N ARG A 125 2.01 17.01 5.76
CA ARG A 125 1.92 15.94 4.75
C ARG A 125 0.47 15.74 4.28
N THR A 126 -0.50 15.84 5.20
CA THR A 126 -1.93 15.75 4.88
C THR A 126 -2.41 16.92 4.02
N ALA A 127 -2.08 18.14 4.42
CA ALA A 127 -2.50 19.36 3.71
C ALA A 127 -1.84 19.52 2.34
N ARG A 128 -0.66 18.94 2.14
CA ARG A 128 0.16 19.12 0.95
C ARG A 128 0.35 17.85 0.10
N ALA A 129 -0.38 16.80 0.38
CA ALA A 129 -0.31 15.56 -0.40
C ALA A 129 -0.36 15.82 -1.93
N GLY A 130 0.52 15.21 -2.69
CA GLY A 130 0.70 15.47 -4.12
C GLY A 130 1.46 16.75 -4.46
N ARG A 131 1.96 17.50 -3.44
CA ARG A 131 2.68 18.78 -3.59
C ARG A 131 3.87 18.89 -2.66
N ILE A 132 4.34 17.78 -2.14
CA ILE A 132 5.45 17.73 -1.18
C ILE A 132 6.74 18.21 -1.86
N THR A 133 7.47 19.06 -1.15
CA THR A 133 8.78 19.56 -1.57
C THR A 133 9.89 18.99 -0.70
N ALA A 134 11.13 19.14 -1.13
CA ALA A 134 12.29 18.61 -0.41
C ALA A 134 12.42 19.15 1.03
N ASP A 135 11.97 20.38 1.29
CA ASP A 135 12.02 21.01 2.62
C ASP A 135 11.02 20.39 3.61
N GLU A 136 10.05 19.63 3.12
CA GLU A 136 9.04 18.92 3.91
C GLU A 136 9.38 17.45 4.15
N ALA A 137 10.53 17.00 3.64
CA ALA A 137 11.05 15.66 3.93
C ALA A 137 11.55 15.55 5.37
N LEU A 138 11.60 14.32 5.90
CA LEU A 138 12.20 14.08 7.22
C LEU A 138 13.65 14.56 7.28
N ALA A 139 14.00 15.29 8.37
CA ALA A 139 15.37 15.60 8.69
C ALA A 139 16.22 14.31 8.81
N PRO A 140 17.55 14.38 8.62
CA PRO A 140 18.40 13.18 8.61
C PRO A 140 18.24 12.30 9.85
N GLU A 141 18.12 12.89 11.03
CA GLU A 141 17.97 12.19 12.32
C GLU A 141 16.60 11.50 12.44
N GLU A 142 15.53 12.18 12.04
CA GLU A 142 14.18 11.64 12.03
C GLU A 142 14.06 10.51 11.01
N PHE A 143 14.67 10.69 9.83
CA PHE A 143 14.71 9.66 8.80
C PHE A 143 15.48 8.42 9.24
N ALA A 144 16.59 8.59 9.98
CA ALA A 144 17.33 7.46 10.55
C ALA A 144 16.49 6.66 11.56
N VAL A 145 15.63 7.34 12.36
CA VAL A 145 14.67 6.68 13.23
C VAL A 145 13.63 5.93 12.42
N PHE A 146 13.08 6.57 11.40
CA PHE A 146 12.08 6.01 10.50
C PHE A 146 12.56 4.70 9.84
N ALA A 147 13.71 4.74 9.17
CA ALA A 147 14.29 3.59 8.47
C ALA A 147 14.65 2.45 9.44
N ARG A 148 15.18 2.79 10.62
CA ARG A 148 15.48 1.80 11.66
C ARG A 148 14.22 1.12 12.17
N ASN A 149 13.15 1.88 12.47
CA ASN A 149 11.88 1.31 12.93
C ASN A 149 11.25 0.42 11.86
N ALA A 150 11.29 0.81 10.59
CA ALA A 150 10.82 -0.03 9.49
C ALA A 150 11.61 -1.36 9.42
N ALA A 151 12.92 -1.30 9.51
CA ALA A 151 13.77 -2.50 9.53
C ALA A 151 13.52 -3.37 10.77
N GLU A 152 13.24 -2.78 11.92
CA GLU A 152 12.90 -3.50 13.16
C GLU A 152 11.55 -4.24 13.01
N VAL A 153 10.52 -3.60 12.43
CA VAL A 153 9.24 -4.27 12.10
C VAL A 153 9.48 -5.45 11.17
N ALA A 154 10.26 -5.27 10.11
CA ALA A 154 10.52 -6.33 9.16
C ALA A 154 11.25 -7.53 9.80
N ARG A 155 12.24 -7.28 10.66
CA ARG A 155 12.93 -8.35 11.40
C ARG A 155 12.00 -9.04 12.41
N LEU A 156 11.13 -8.28 13.07
CA LEU A 156 10.13 -8.81 14.00
C LEU A 156 9.18 -9.76 13.27
N VAL A 157 8.63 -9.34 12.15
CA VAL A 157 7.70 -10.14 11.33
C VAL A 157 8.40 -11.38 10.77
N ALA A 158 9.58 -11.23 10.18
CA ALA A 158 10.32 -12.35 9.62
C ALA A 158 10.75 -13.35 10.69
N GLY A 159 11.20 -12.89 11.85
CA GLY A 159 11.61 -13.74 12.98
C GLY A 159 10.46 -14.54 13.59
N GLU A 160 9.26 -13.98 13.62
CA GLU A 160 8.06 -14.65 14.16
C GLU A 160 7.42 -15.62 13.16
N THR A 161 7.36 -15.25 11.87
CA THR A 161 6.48 -15.93 10.91
C THR A 161 7.17 -16.37 9.62
N GLY A 162 8.38 -15.91 9.36
CA GLY A 162 9.06 -16.09 8.07
C GLY A 162 8.49 -15.25 6.91
N LEU A 163 7.46 -14.43 7.15
CA LEU A 163 6.87 -13.59 6.10
C LEU A 163 7.82 -12.46 5.69
N ARG A 164 7.76 -12.11 4.41
CA ARG A 164 8.46 -10.94 3.88
C ARG A 164 7.66 -9.67 4.17
N THR A 165 8.36 -8.60 4.53
CA THR A 165 7.77 -7.26 4.68
C THR A 165 8.01 -6.44 3.43
N LEU A 166 6.96 -5.80 2.93
CA LEU A 166 7.03 -4.81 1.87
C LEU A 166 6.62 -3.46 2.42
N PHE A 167 7.31 -2.41 2.01
CA PHE A 167 6.93 -1.04 2.35
C PHE A 167 6.00 -0.46 1.28
N HIS A 168 4.86 0.07 1.71
CA HIS A 168 3.93 0.76 0.85
C HIS A 168 4.13 2.28 0.98
N HIS A 169 4.66 2.91 -0.07
CA HIS A 169 4.71 4.37 -0.16
C HIS A 169 3.30 4.95 -0.32
N HIS A 170 3.04 6.10 0.31
CA HIS A 170 1.68 6.60 0.37
C HIS A 170 1.63 8.13 0.43
N CYS A 171 0.70 8.75 -0.30
CA CYS A 171 0.41 10.18 -0.17
C CYS A 171 -0.15 10.51 1.22
N ALA A 172 0.13 11.70 1.72
CA ALA A 172 -0.20 12.16 3.08
C ALA A 172 0.48 11.36 4.21
N ALA A 173 1.60 10.70 3.89
CA ALA A 173 2.51 10.05 4.82
C ALA A 173 3.94 10.44 4.47
N PHE A 174 4.94 10.00 5.25
CA PHE A 174 6.33 10.11 4.81
C PHE A 174 6.65 8.99 3.82
N VAL A 175 7.62 9.26 2.89
CA VAL A 175 7.92 8.43 1.72
C VAL A 175 6.78 8.48 0.69
N GLU A 176 6.46 9.70 0.25
CA GLU A 176 5.48 9.99 -0.80
C GLU A 176 6.14 10.20 -2.17
N THR A 177 7.21 11.01 -2.22
CA THR A 177 7.84 11.42 -3.47
C THR A 177 8.82 10.39 -4.02
N PRO A 178 9.13 10.39 -5.34
CA PRO A 178 10.11 9.49 -5.92
C PRO A 178 11.49 9.52 -5.25
N ASP A 179 11.91 10.69 -4.77
CA ASP A 179 13.22 10.83 -4.11
C ASP A 179 13.17 10.33 -2.66
N GLU A 180 12.04 10.50 -1.97
CA GLU A 180 11.85 9.88 -0.66
C GLU A 180 11.80 8.35 -0.76
N ILE A 181 11.16 7.80 -1.81
CA ILE A 181 11.17 6.35 -2.09
C ILE A 181 12.60 5.87 -2.33
N ALA A 182 13.36 6.55 -3.18
CA ALA A 182 14.76 6.20 -3.43
C ALA A 182 15.59 6.24 -2.14
N ARG A 183 15.50 7.33 -1.37
CA ARG A 183 16.19 7.48 -0.09
C ARG A 183 15.84 6.35 0.89
N PHE A 184 14.57 5.94 0.95
CA PHE A 184 14.13 4.86 1.82
C PHE A 184 14.70 3.51 1.38
N LEU A 185 14.67 3.20 0.08
CA LEU A 185 15.20 1.96 -0.46
C LEU A 185 16.74 1.88 -0.31
N ASP A 186 17.45 3.00 -0.43
CA ASP A 186 18.88 3.09 -0.20
C ASP A 186 19.27 2.86 1.27
N ALA A 187 18.37 3.24 2.20
CA ALA A 187 18.58 3.07 3.64
C ALA A 187 18.10 1.71 4.18
N THR A 188 17.49 0.87 3.35
CA THR A 188 16.95 -0.43 3.75
C THR A 188 17.59 -1.58 2.99
N GLU A 189 17.80 -2.70 3.68
CA GLU A 189 18.43 -3.88 3.11
C GLU A 189 17.48 -4.57 2.10
N PRO A 190 17.95 -4.83 0.85
CA PRO A 190 17.18 -5.60 -0.13
C PRO A 190 16.80 -6.98 0.40
N GLY A 191 15.56 -7.38 0.19
CA GLY A 191 15.05 -8.66 0.67
C GLY A 191 14.57 -8.65 2.13
N LEU A 192 15.07 -7.74 2.98
CA LEU A 192 14.48 -7.48 4.29
C LEU A 192 13.22 -6.63 4.16
N ILE A 193 13.31 -5.52 3.41
CA ILE A 193 12.17 -4.69 3.03
C ILE A 193 12.29 -4.39 1.55
N ASP A 194 11.26 -4.74 0.78
CA ASP A 194 11.11 -4.34 -0.60
C ASP A 194 9.87 -3.44 -0.74
N LEU A 195 9.51 -3.05 -1.96
CA LEU A 195 8.47 -2.04 -2.20
C LEU A 195 7.15 -2.68 -2.67
N VAL A 196 6.04 -2.26 -2.10
CA VAL A 196 4.76 -2.26 -2.81
C VAL A 196 4.72 -1.00 -3.65
N PHE A 197 4.75 -1.14 -4.97
CA PHE A 197 4.65 0.01 -5.86
C PHE A 197 3.18 0.30 -6.18
N ASP A 198 2.65 1.41 -5.65
CA ASP A 198 1.29 1.88 -5.96
C ASP A 198 1.34 2.92 -7.08
N THR A 199 0.74 2.58 -8.21
CA THR A 199 0.79 3.42 -9.43
C THR A 199 0.08 4.76 -9.26
N GLY A 200 -1.01 4.80 -8.49
CA GLY A 200 -1.78 6.03 -8.25
C GLY A 200 -1.07 6.95 -7.26
N HIS A 201 -0.62 6.41 -6.11
CA HIS A 201 0.13 7.21 -5.14
C HIS A 201 1.43 7.74 -5.73
N TYR A 202 2.14 6.92 -6.51
CA TYR A 202 3.35 7.37 -7.20
C TYR A 202 3.04 8.53 -8.16
N THR A 203 2.03 8.37 -9.01
CA THR A 203 1.66 9.40 -10.00
C THR A 203 1.24 10.71 -9.33
N TYR A 204 0.47 10.64 -8.25
CA TYR A 204 0.06 11.83 -7.50
C TYR A 204 1.22 12.46 -6.73
N GLY A 205 2.07 11.65 -6.09
CA GLY A 205 3.25 12.07 -5.34
C GLY A 205 4.41 12.61 -6.18
N CYS A 206 4.49 12.24 -7.48
CA CYS A 206 5.47 12.80 -8.41
C CYS A 206 5.30 14.30 -8.66
N GLY A 207 4.16 14.87 -8.29
CA GLY A 207 3.75 16.12 -8.87
C GLY A 207 3.35 15.93 -10.34
N VAL A 208 2.39 16.70 -10.85
CA VAL A 208 2.11 16.70 -12.28
C VAL A 208 3.24 17.48 -12.95
N PRO A 209 3.91 16.93 -13.98
CA PRO A 209 4.69 17.75 -14.88
C PRO A 209 3.79 18.88 -15.45
N ASP A 210 4.36 20.06 -15.67
CA ASP A 210 3.65 21.20 -16.31
C ASP A 210 3.17 20.91 -17.75
N GLU A 211 3.28 19.68 -18.21
CA GLU A 211 2.82 19.25 -19.52
C GLU A 211 1.32 18.98 -19.49
N PRO A 212 0.56 19.51 -20.48
CA PRO A 212 -0.85 19.21 -20.64
C PRO A 212 -1.06 17.70 -20.73
N ALA A 213 -2.12 17.21 -20.10
CA ALA A 213 -2.49 15.79 -20.08
C ALA A 213 -2.64 15.27 -21.52
N ASP A 214 -1.55 14.75 -22.08
CA ASP A 214 -1.58 14.09 -23.38
C ASP A 214 -2.13 12.67 -23.18
N PRO A 215 -3.23 12.30 -23.89
CA PRO A 215 -3.80 10.97 -23.83
C PRO A 215 -2.79 9.81 -24.02
N PRO A 216 -1.74 9.93 -24.88
CA PRO A 216 -0.71 8.90 -25.00
C PRO A 216 0.24 8.80 -23.79
N GLY A 217 0.25 9.81 -22.91
CA GLY A 217 1.14 9.85 -21.71
C GLY A 217 0.54 9.26 -20.45
N ARG A 218 -0.72 8.82 -20.47
CA ARG A 218 -1.35 8.22 -19.29
C ARG A 218 -0.58 6.99 -18.80
N GLY A 219 -0.23 6.99 -17.53
CA GLY A 219 0.56 5.92 -16.92
C GLY A 219 2.07 6.00 -17.17
N ARG A 220 2.59 6.98 -17.94
CA ARG A 220 4.02 7.12 -18.20
C ARG A 220 4.83 7.28 -16.91
N LEU A 221 4.39 8.15 -16.01
CA LEU A 221 5.07 8.38 -14.72
C LEU A 221 5.14 7.10 -13.88
N ALA A 222 4.02 6.39 -13.75
CA ALA A 222 3.98 5.13 -13.02
C ALA A 222 4.89 4.06 -13.66
N LEU A 223 4.92 3.99 -15.00
CA LEU A 223 5.78 3.05 -15.71
C LEU A 223 7.27 3.40 -15.55
N GLU A 224 7.63 4.68 -15.61
CA GLU A 224 9.00 5.13 -15.37
C GLU A 224 9.44 4.85 -13.93
N GLY A 225 8.56 5.11 -12.94
CA GLY A 225 8.80 4.77 -11.54
C GLY A 225 8.95 3.28 -11.32
N LEU A 226 8.06 2.47 -11.90
CA LEU A 226 8.16 1.02 -11.83
C LEU A 226 9.49 0.51 -12.40
N LYS A 227 9.96 1.08 -13.52
CA LYS A 227 11.27 0.74 -14.11
C LYS A 227 12.42 1.18 -13.20
N ARG A 228 12.34 2.38 -12.58
CA ARG A 228 13.35 2.90 -11.67
C ARG A 228 13.59 1.99 -10.47
N PHE A 229 12.52 1.41 -9.93
CA PHE A 229 12.57 0.62 -8.70
C PHE A 229 12.38 -0.89 -8.92
N TRP A 230 12.40 -1.36 -10.18
CA TRP A 230 12.03 -2.72 -10.58
C TRP A 230 12.62 -3.84 -9.72
N ASP A 231 13.92 -3.76 -9.42
CA ASP A 231 14.63 -4.79 -8.65
C ASP A 231 14.19 -4.88 -7.19
N ARG A 232 13.40 -3.91 -6.72
CA ARG A 232 12.86 -3.82 -5.35
C ARG A 232 11.33 -3.93 -5.31
N VAL A 233 10.66 -4.29 -6.43
CA VAL A 233 9.19 -4.30 -6.53
C VAL A 233 8.65 -5.71 -6.80
N PRO A 234 8.41 -6.53 -5.77
CA PRO A 234 7.77 -7.83 -5.93
C PRO A 234 6.23 -7.76 -5.98
N TYR A 235 5.62 -6.62 -5.67
CA TYR A 235 4.18 -6.46 -5.58
C TYR A 235 3.74 -5.06 -6.03
N VAL A 236 2.62 -5.00 -6.78
CA VAL A 236 2.12 -3.75 -7.35
C VAL A 236 0.66 -3.54 -6.93
N HIS A 237 0.35 -2.36 -6.43
CA HIS A 237 -1.01 -1.86 -6.33
C HIS A 237 -1.34 -1.05 -7.60
N LEU A 238 -2.34 -1.50 -8.34
CA LEU A 238 -2.82 -0.80 -9.52
C LEU A 238 -3.93 0.18 -9.13
N LYS A 239 -3.66 1.45 -9.34
CA LYS A 239 -4.58 2.57 -9.09
C LYS A 239 -4.34 3.62 -10.15
N ASP A 240 -5.39 4.20 -10.71
CA ASP A 240 -5.21 5.32 -11.64
C ASP A 240 -5.32 6.66 -10.91
N CYS A 241 -4.68 7.68 -11.48
CA CYS A 241 -4.72 9.05 -10.97
C CYS A 241 -5.25 9.96 -12.08
N HIS A 242 -6.44 10.53 -11.85
CA HIS A 242 -7.10 11.37 -12.86
C HIS A 242 -6.35 12.70 -13.05
N PRO A 243 -5.70 12.96 -14.21
CA PRO A 243 -4.78 14.08 -14.36
C PRO A 243 -5.47 15.45 -14.17
N GLY A 244 -6.69 15.62 -14.70
CA GLY A 244 -7.45 16.86 -14.55
C GLY A 244 -7.87 17.14 -13.10
N VAL A 245 -8.25 16.09 -12.34
CA VAL A 245 -8.58 16.23 -10.92
C VAL A 245 -7.31 16.52 -10.10
N ALA A 246 -6.21 15.84 -10.39
CA ALA A 246 -4.93 16.08 -9.72
C ALA A 246 -4.44 17.52 -9.94
N ALA A 247 -4.53 18.04 -11.18
CA ALA A 247 -4.20 19.43 -11.48
C ALA A 247 -5.08 20.42 -10.70
N ARG A 248 -6.40 20.18 -10.66
CA ARG A 248 -7.33 21.00 -9.87
C ARG A 248 -7.00 20.94 -8.37
N CYS A 249 -6.78 19.77 -7.80
CA CYS A 249 -6.44 19.63 -6.39
C CYS A 249 -5.19 20.44 -6.01
N ARG A 250 -4.19 20.49 -6.90
CA ARG A 250 -2.99 21.30 -6.68
C ARG A 250 -3.27 22.80 -6.80
N ALA A 251 -4.01 23.22 -7.80
CA ALA A 251 -4.33 24.64 -8.02
C ALA A 251 -5.18 25.22 -6.89
N GLU A 252 -6.14 24.45 -6.38
CA GLU A 252 -7.04 24.82 -5.29
C GLU A 252 -6.47 24.58 -3.89
N GLY A 253 -5.31 23.92 -3.77
CA GLY A 253 -4.69 23.63 -2.51
C GLY A 253 -5.45 22.61 -1.65
N LEU A 254 -6.18 21.67 -2.28
CA LEU A 254 -6.96 20.68 -1.55
C LEU A 254 -6.05 19.77 -0.72
N ASP A 255 -6.50 19.42 0.48
CA ASP A 255 -5.84 18.40 1.30
C ASP A 255 -6.09 16.98 0.77
N TYR A 256 -5.47 15.99 1.41
CA TYR A 256 -5.56 14.60 0.97
C TYR A 256 -7.00 14.06 0.95
N ALA A 257 -7.78 14.34 2.00
CA ALA A 257 -9.17 13.86 2.09
C ALA A 257 -10.05 14.52 1.02
N GLN A 258 -9.88 15.83 0.81
CA GLN A 258 -10.58 16.59 -0.23
C GLN A 258 -10.19 16.09 -1.64
N ALA A 259 -8.91 15.77 -1.87
CA ALA A 259 -8.44 15.24 -3.14
C ALA A 259 -9.06 13.86 -3.45
N ILE A 260 -9.14 12.95 -2.45
CA ILE A 260 -9.83 11.67 -2.61
C ILE A 260 -11.31 11.89 -2.90
N ALA A 261 -12.00 12.73 -2.12
CA ALA A 261 -13.42 13.04 -2.33
C ALA A 261 -13.69 13.67 -3.70
N ALA A 262 -12.71 14.39 -4.26
CA ALA A 262 -12.79 14.95 -5.61
C ALA A 262 -12.54 13.90 -6.72
N GLY A 263 -12.14 12.67 -6.38
CA GLY A 263 -11.89 11.59 -7.32
C GLY A 263 -10.51 11.61 -7.95
N VAL A 264 -9.48 12.05 -7.20
CA VAL A 264 -8.09 12.05 -7.69
C VAL A 264 -7.61 10.64 -8.02
N PHE A 265 -7.99 9.66 -7.21
CA PHE A 265 -7.83 8.24 -7.54
C PHE A 265 -9.10 7.72 -8.17
N CYS A 266 -8.96 7.00 -9.27
CA CYS A 266 -10.07 6.56 -10.10
C CYS A 266 -9.83 5.16 -10.65
N GLU A 267 -10.83 4.65 -11.38
CA GLU A 267 -10.76 3.36 -12.03
C GLU A 267 -9.67 3.35 -13.12
N LEU A 268 -9.02 2.20 -13.30
CA LEU A 268 -7.95 2.03 -14.28
C LEU A 268 -8.42 2.37 -15.70
N GLY A 269 -7.62 3.19 -16.39
CA GLY A 269 -7.84 3.57 -17.79
C GLY A 269 -8.65 4.85 -17.97
N ARG A 270 -8.85 5.66 -16.92
CA ARG A 270 -9.55 6.95 -16.99
C ARG A 270 -8.62 8.14 -17.06
#